data_4f6469f7a03367dc771fbbf0186ae2bd
#
_entry.id   4f6469f7a03367dc771fbbf0186ae2bd
#
_cell.length_a   1.000
_cell.length_b   1.000
_cell.length_c   1.000
_cell.angle_alpha   90.00
_cell.angle_beta   90.00
_cell.angle_gamma   90.00
#
_symmetry.space_group_name_H-M   'P 1'
#
loop_
_entity.id
_entity.type
_entity.pdbx_description
1 polymer ?
#
loop_
_entity_poly.entity_id
_entity_poly.type
_entity_poly.pdbx_seq_one_letter_code
_entity_poly.pdbx_strand_id
1 'polypeptide(L)'
;MSITINILLVDDVENSRELLRAALLACINEHKVKIEANFFHAATGESIPEQIIQHSINLAYLDIDLPHTGGLEVLKQIRQAKIDIMVVIVSGESSQENVSAAIKTGANGFIVKPFNSGRILDSLQNYLKRTQSL
;
A
#
# COMPACT_ATOMS: atom_id res chain seq x y z
N MET A 1 21.58 -5.03 7.94
CA MET A 1 21.51 -3.80 7.15
C MET A 1 20.08 -3.53 6.70
N SER A 2 19.59 -2.31 6.92
CA SER A 2 18.25 -1.92 6.50
C SER A 2 18.24 -1.39 5.07
N ILE A 3 17.15 -1.61 4.36
CA ILE A 3 16.91 -0.96 3.06
C ILE A 3 15.98 0.24 3.27
N THR A 4 16.20 1.29 2.51
CA THR A 4 15.34 2.47 2.55
C THR A 4 14.29 2.35 1.45
N ILE A 5 13.02 2.50 1.80
CA ILE A 5 11.93 2.44 0.84
C ILE A 5 11.01 3.64 0.99
N ASN A 6 10.38 4.01 -0.10
CA ASN A 6 9.39 5.08 -0.13
C ASN A 6 8.00 4.46 -0.20
N ILE A 7 7.18 4.76 0.77
CA ILE A 7 5.83 4.20 0.92
C ILE A 7 4.82 5.31 0.68
N LEU A 8 3.87 5.06 -0.23
CA LEU A 8 2.76 5.97 -0.51
C LEU A 8 1.51 5.47 0.20
N LEU A 9 0.87 6.33 0.98
CA LEU A 9 -0.39 6.05 1.65
C LEU A 9 -1.48 6.85 0.95
N VAL A 10 -2.43 6.16 0.31
CA VAL A 10 -3.52 6.78 -0.44
C VAL A 10 -4.85 6.52 0.27
N ASP A 11 -5.41 7.55 0.88
CA ASP A 11 -6.65 7.48 1.64
C ASP A 11 -7.15 8.92 1.80
N ASP A 12 -8.44 9.17 1.61
CA ASP A 12 -9.00 10.51 1.73
C ASP A 12 -9.14 10.99 3.18
N VAL A 13 -9.01 10.09 4.15
CA VAL A 13 -9.09 10.41 5.57
C VAL A 13 -7.69 10.51 6.16
N GLU A 14 -7.29 11.71 6.54
CA GLU A 14 -5.95 11.97 7.09
C GLU A 14 -5.66 11.09 8.32
N ASN A 15 -6.62 10.99 9.23
CA ASN A 15 -6.45 10.16 10.42
C ASN A 15 -6.20 8.70 10.09
N SER A 16 -6.84 8.19 9.05
CA SER A 16 -6.63 6.81 8.59
C SER A 16 -5.20 6.61 8.08
N ARG A 17 -4.67 7.57 7.33
CA ARG A 17 -3.27 7.53 6.87
C ARG A 17 -2.30 7.56 8.04
N GLU A 18 -2.55 8.41 9.05
CA GLU A 18 -1.71 8.52 10.23
C GLU A 18 -1.72 7.25 11.07
N LEU A 19 -2.89 6.60 11.20
CA LEU A 19 -3.01 5.33 11.91
C LEU A 19 -2.21 4.23 11.20
N LEU A 20 -2.29 4.17 9.88
CA LEU A 20 -1.54 3.18 9.10
C LEU A 20 -0.03 3.44 9.19
N ARG A 21 0.37 4.70 9.07
CA ARG A 21 1.78 5.08 9.23
C ARG A 21 2.32 4.64 10.59
N ALA A 22 1.58 4.94 11.66
CA ALA A 22 1.97 4.56 13.01
C ALA A 22 2.04 3.04 13.17
N ALA A 23 1.08 2.30 12.60
CA ALA A 23 1.07 0.84 12.64
C ALA A 23 2.28 0.24 11.91
N LEU A 24 2.64 0.80 10.75
CA LEU A 24 3.81 0.37 9.99
C LEU A 24 5.10 0.62 10.77
N LEU A 25 5.26 1.80 11.35
CA LEU A 25 6.44 2.13 12.15
C LEU A 25 6.56 1.26 13.39
N ALA A 26 5.46 1.04 14.10
CA ALA A 26 5.44 0.17 15.27
C ALA A 26 5.84 -1.25 14.89
N CYS A 27 5.31 -1.76 13.79
CA CYS A 27 5.61 -3.10 13.30
C CYS A 27 7.08 -3.25 12.93
N ILE A 28 7.65 -2.27 12.23
CA ILE A 28 9.07 -2.25 11.87
C ILE A 28 9.94 -2.32 13.14
N ASN A 29 9.61 -1.51 14.14
CA ASN A 29 10.38 -1.43 15.38
C ASN A 29 10.24 -2.69 16.23
N GLU A 30 9.01 -3.16 16.44
CA GLU A 30 8.73 -4.32 17.31
C GLU A 30 9.32 -5.62 16.76
N HIS A 31 9.26 -5.80 15.45
CA HIS A 31 9.72 -7.02 14.80
C HIS A 31 11.10 -6.87 14.17
N LYS A 32 11.76 -5.75 14.39
CA LYS A 32 13.12 -5.47 13.87
C LYS A 32 13.20 -5.71 12.35
N VAL A 33 12.17 -5.29 11.63
CA VAL A 33 12.13 -5.41 10.18
C VAL A 33 13.21 -4.52 9.58
N LYS A 34 13.96 -5.04 8.61
CA LYS A 34 15.12 -4.35 8.04
C LYS A 34 14.71 -3.34 6.96
N ILE A 35 13.84 -2.41 7.35
CA ILE A 35 13.31 -1.35 6.49
C ILE A 35 13.41 -0.01 7.19
N GLU A 36 13.92 1.00 6.47
CA GLU A 36 13.77 2.40 6.82
C GLU A 36 12.76 3.01 5.85
N ALA A 37 11.64 3.49 6.37
CA ALA A 37 10.53 3.94 5.55
C ALA A 37 10.44 5.46 5.50
N ASN A 38 10.31 6.00 4.29
CA ASN A 38 9.89 7.37 4.05
C ASN A 38 8.44 7.33 3.61
N PHE A 39 7.59 8.16 4.21
CA PHE A 39 6.15 8.14 3.93
C PHE A 39 5.74 9.33 3.09
N PHE A 40 4.90 9.06 2.09
CA PHE A 40 4.27 10.05 1.23
C PHE A 40 2.76 9.85 1.32
N HIS A 41 2.00 10.93 1.26
CA HIS A 41 0.55 10.91 1.46
C HIS A 41 -0.17 11.45 0.23
N ALA A 42 -1.29 10.81 -0.12
CA ALA A 42 -2.21 11.29 -1.13
C ALA A 42 -3.63 11.17 -0.60
N ALA A 43 -4.40 12.25 -0.68
CA ALA A 43 -5.78 12.28 -0.19
C ALA A 43 -6.79 11.92 -1.27
N THR A 44 -6.36 11.82 -2.52
CA THR A 44 -7.22 11.47 -3.67
C THR A 44 -6.52 10.45 -4.56
N GLY A 45 -7.29 9.87 -5.46
CA GLY A 45 -6.75 8.95 -6.47
C GLY A 45 -6.18 9.63 -7.71
N GLU A 46 -6.13 10.97 -7.72
CA GLU A 46 -5.66 11.72 -8.88
C GLU A 46 -4.14 11.65 -9.02
N SER A 47 -3.68 11.45 -10.25
CA SER A 47 -2.26 11.51 -10.61
C SER A 47 -1.37 10.55 -9.80
N ILE A 48 -1.92 9.42 -9.37
CA ILE A 48 -1.15 8.46 -8.57
C ILE A 48 0.02 7.85 -9.36
N PRO A 49 -0.14 7.40 -10.62
CA PRO A 49 1.01 6.90 -11.37
C PRO A 49 2.15 7.92 -11.47
N GLU A 50 1.83 9.19 -11.69
CA GLU A 50 2.82 10.27 -11.79
C GLU A 50 3.53 10.49 -10.45
N GLN A 51 2.79 10.45 -9.34
CA GLN A 51 3.35 10.59 -8.00
C GLN A 51 4.28 9.43 -7.65
N ILE A 52 3.93 8.21 -8.06
CA ILE A 52 4.78 7.03 -7.84
C ILE A 52 6.14 7.23 -8.52
N ILE A 53 6.14 7.72 -9.75
CA ILE A 53 7.37 7.97 -10.49
C ILE A 53 8.14 9.14 -9.88
N GLN A 54 7.44 10.24 -9.59
CA GLN A 54 8.05 11.46 -9.05
C GLN A 54 8.78 11.21 -7.73
N HIS A 55 8.19 10.42 -6.84
CA HIS A 55 8.74 10.16 -5.51
C HIS A 55 9.45 8.82 -5.40
N SER A 56 9.65 8.13 -6.49
CA SER A 56 10.30 6.81 -6.52
C SER A 56 9.68 5.85 -5.51
N ILE A 57 8.35 5.77 -5.51
CA ILE A 57 7.60 4.93 -4.57
C ILE A 57 7.89 3.45 -4.84
N ASN A 58 8.12 2.70 -3.78
CA ASN A 58 8.41 1.25 -3.82
C ASN A 58 7.21 0.41 -3.42
N LEU A 59 6.38 0.94 -2.51
CA LEU A 59 5.26 0.23 -1.91
C LEU A 59 4.12 1.22 -1.71
N ALA A 60 2.91 0.87 -2.14
CA ALA A 60 1.73 1.70 -1.96
C ALA A 60 0.65 0.95 -1.19
N TYR A 61 0.07 1.62 -0.21
CA TYR A 61 -1.14 1.19 0.48
C TYR A 61 -2.28 2.05 -0.05
N LEU A 62 -3.25 1.43 -0.68
CA LEU A 62 -4.27 2.11 -1.46
C LEU A 62 -5.67 1.74 -0.94
N ASP A 63 -6.38 2.76 -0.42
CA ASP A 63 -7.76 2.58 0.01
C ASP A 63 -8.65 2.29 -1.19
N ILE A 64 -9.46 1.24 -1.09
CA ILE A 64 -10.39 0.86 -2.16
C ILE A 64 -11.55 1.86 -2.28
N ASP A 65 -11.91 2.53 -1.18
CA ASP A 65 -13.09 3.39 -1.09
C ASP A 65 -12.78 4.88 -1.29
N LEU A 66 -11.88 5.19 -2.22
CA LEU A 66 -11.57 6.58 -2.54
C LEU A 66 -12.76 7.26 -3.25
N PRO A 67 -13.04 8.54 -2.91
CA PRO A 67 -14.08 9.28 -3.61
C PRO A 67 -13.67 9.55 -5.06
N HIS A 68 -14.65 9.69 -5.95
CA HIS A 68 -14.52 9.98 -7.38
C HIS A 68 -13.83 8.85 -8.15
N THR A 69 -12.53 8.71 -8.02
CA THR A 69 -11.79 7.61 -8.63
C THR A 69 -11.55 6.54 -7.57
N GLY A 70 -12.27 5.45 -7.63
CA GLY A 70 -12.11 4.36 -6.65
C GLY A 70 -10.74 3.72 -6.69
N GLY A 71 -10.36 3.07 -5.58
CA GLY A 71 -9.04 2.45 -5.45
C GLY A 71 -8.72 1.41 -6.51
N LEU A 72 -9.72 0.63 -6.94
CA LEU A 72 -9.51 -0.36 -8.01
C LEU A 72 -9.20 0.30 -9.35
N GLU A 73 -9.83 1.44 -9.65
CA GLU A 73 -9.52 2.19 -10.87
C GLU A 73 -8.10 2.76 -10.81
N VAL A 74 -7.69 3.27 -9.66
CA VAL A 74 -6.31 3.75 -9.44
C VAL A 74 -5.31 2.62 -9.66
N LEU A 75 -5.58 1.45 -9.10
CA LEU A 75 -4.73 0.27 -9.28
C LEU A 75 -4.62 -0.10 -10.77
N LYS A 76 -5.75 -0.07 -11.48
CA LYS A 76 -5.78 -0.34 -12.91
C LYS A 76 -4.89 0.66 -13.67
N GLN A 77 -4.98 1.94 -13.34
CA GLN A 77 -4.14 2.98 -13.95
C GLN A 77 -2.66 2.73 -13.71
N ILE A 78 -2.29 2.33 -12.47
CA ILE A 78 -0.90 2.00 -12.13
C ILE A 78 -0.38 0.87 -13.02
N ARG A 79 -1.17 -0.21 -13.16
CA ARG A 79 -0.75 -1.37 -13.95
C ARG A 79 -0.75 -1.07 -15.46
N GLN A 80 -1.68 -0.28 -15.95
CA GLN A 80 -1.70 0.14 -17.35
C GLN A 80 -0.49 1.02 -17.70
N ALA A 81 0.01 1.76 -16.73
CA ALA A 81 1.22 2.57 -16.90
C ALA A 81 2.50 1.74 -16.83
N LYS A 82 2.41 0.42 -16.72
CA LYS A 82 3.55 -0.50 -16.63
C LYS A 82 4.40 -0.28 -15.38
N ILE A 83 3.78 0.21 -14.31
CA ILE A 83 4.45 0.39 -13.02
C ILE A 83 4.26 -0.88 -12.21
N ASP A 84 5.38 -1.53 -11.88
CA ASP A 84 5.39 -2.84 -11.19
C ASP A 84 5.85 -2.70 -9.74
N ILE A 85 5.27 -1.77 -9.01
CA ILE A 85 5.52 -1.67 -7.57
C ILE A 85 4.56 -2.58 -6.80
N MET A 86 4.90 -2.89 -5.56
CA MET A 86 3.99 -3.62 -4.69
C MET A 86 2.84 -2.69 -4.28
N VAL A 87 1.60 -3.13 -4.50
CA VAL A 87 0.40 -2.40 -4.10
C VAL A 87 -0.42 -3.29 -3.18
N VAL A 88 -0.71 -2.77 -1.98
CA VAL A 88 -1.57 -3.43 -0.99
C VAL A 88 -2.87 -2.64 -0.91
N ILE A 89 -3.98 -3.28 -1.19
CA ILE A 89 -5.30 -2.65 -1.06
C ILE A 89 -5.72 -2.69 0.40
N VAL A 90 -6.27 -1.58 0.87
CA VAL A 90 -6.78 -1.45 2.24
C VAL A 90 -8.27 -1.14 2.16
N SER A 91 -9.11 -1.84 2.93
CA SER A 91 -10.56 -1.68 2.83
C SER A 91 -11.25 -1.96 4.17
N GLY A 92 -12.36 -1.26 4.41
CA GLY A 92 -13.26 -1.57 5.51
C GLY A 92 -14.13 -2.79 5.23
N GLU A 93 -14.14 -3.29 4.00
CA GLU A 93 -14.94 -4.44 3.59
C GLU A 93 -14.06 -5.56 3.09
N SER A 94 -14.25 -6.75 3.64
CA SER A 94 -13.47 -7.94 3.31
C SER A 94 -14.26 -8.93 2.46
N SER A 95 -15.23 -8.46 1.68
CA SER A 95 -15.99 -9.37 0.83
C SER A 95 -15.07 -10.12 -0.11
N GLN A 96 -15.40 -11.38 -0.37
CA GLN A 96 -14.62 -12.21 -1.27
C GLN A 96 -14.57 -11.60 -2.68
N GLU A 97 -15.63 -10.93 -3.09
CA GLU A 97 -15.70 -10.23 -4.37
C GLU A 97 -14.69 -9.10 -4.47
N ASN A 98 -14.57 -8.28 -3.41
CA ASN A 98 -13.61 -7.18 -3.36
C ASN A 98 -12.18 -7.67 -3.38
N VAL A 99 -11.88 -8.71 -2.61
CA VAL A 99 -10.56 -9.32 -2.58
C VAL A 99 -10.20 -9.88 -3.96
N SER A 100 -11.11 -10.63 -4.56
CA SER A 100 -10.92 -11.23 -5.89
C SER A 100 -10.71 -10.16 -6.96
N ALA A 101 -11.52 -9.08 -6.94
CA ALA A 101 -11.39 -7.99 -7.90
C ALA A 101 -10.02 -7.29 -7.76
N ALA A 102 -9.57 -7.07 -6.53
CA ALA A 102 -8.27 -6.45 -6.29
C ALA A 102 -7.12 -7.31 -6.83
N ILE A 103 -7.14 -8.60 -6.55
CA ILE A 103 -6.11 -9.53 -7.02
C ILE A 103 -6.09 -9.58 -8.57
N LYS A 104 -7.26 -9.70 -9.19
CA LYS A 104 -7.38 -9.72 -10.65
C LYS A 104 -6.87 -8.44 -11.30
N THR A 105 -7.05 -7.31 -10.62
CA THR A 105 -6.58 -6.01 -11.12
C THR A 105 -5.08 -5.82 -10.93
N GLY A 106 -4.45 -6.65 -10.11
CA GLY A 106 -3.00 -6.64 -9.94
C GLY A 106 -2.51 -6.21 -8.56
N ALA A 107 -3.36 -6.32 -7.52
CA ALA A 107 -2.94 -6.08 -6.15
C ALA A 107 -2.02 -7.21 -5.67
N ASN A 108 -1.04 -6.84 -4.86
CA ASN A 108 -0.11 -7.79 -4.25
C ASN A 108 -0.53 -8.21 -2.84
N GLY A 109 -1.50 -7.51 -2.26
CA GLY A 109 -2.01 -7.83 -0.94
C GLY A 109 -3.31 -7.10 -0.66
N PHE A 110 -3.95 -7.47 0.44
CA PHE A 110 -5.22 -6.90 0.86
C PHE A 110 -5.26 -6.88 2.39
N ILE A 111 -5.54 -5.72 2.97
CA ILE A 111 -5.64 -5.55 4.42
C ILE A 111 -7.01 -4.97 4.76
N VAL A 112 -7.67 -5.57 5.74
CA VAL A 112 -9.00 -5.12 6.20
C VAL A 112 -8.82 -4.17 7.39
N LYS A 113 -9.56 -3.08 7.41
CA LYS A 113 -9.63 -2.16 8.55
C LYS A 113 -10.62 -2.72 9.60
N PRO A 114 -10.37 -2.56 10.88
CA PRO A 114 -9.19 -1.95 11.50
C PRO A 114 -7.94 -2.82 11.34
N PHE A 115 -6.77 -2.18 11.32
CA PHE A 115 -5.53 -2.87 11.00
C PHE A 115 -5.14 -3.90 12.06
N ASN A 116 -4.77 -5.08 11.60
CA ASN A 116 -4.22 -6.14 12.41
C ASN A 116 -2.70 -6.11 12.24
N SER A 117 -1.96 -6.09 13.35
CA SER A 117 -0.50 -6.02 13.30
C SER A 117 0.13 -7.19 12.52
N GLY A 118 -0.47 -8.37 12.59
CA GLY A 118 -0.01 -9.52 11.81
C GLY A 118 -0.10 -9.31 10.31
N ARG A 119 -1.18 -8.69 9.83
CA ARG A 119 -1.34 -8.36 8.41
C ARG A 119 -0.39 -7.28 7.96
N ILE A 120 -0.15 -6.28 8.80
CA ILE A 120 0.83 -5.24 8.53
C ILE A 120 2.23 -5.85 8.40
N LEU A 121 2.61 -6.71 9.34
CA LEU A 121 3.89 -7.41 9.31
C LEU A 121 4.02 -8.26 8.03
N ASP A 122 2.97 -9.02 7.69
CA ASP A 122 2.97 -9.84 6.47
C ASP A 122 3.25 -9.00 5.23
N SER A 123 2.63 -7.82 5.13
CA SER A 123 2.83 -6.95 3.96
C SER A 123 4.29 -6.49 3.85
N LEU A 124 4.90 -6.14 4.97
CA LEU A 124 6.31 -5.71 4.98
C LEU A 124 7.25 -6.87 4.66
N GLN A 125 6.99 -8.04 5.22
CA GLN A 125 7.79 -9.24 4.96
C GLN A 125 7.65 -9.68 3.50
N ASN A 126 6.46 -9.60 2.94
CA ASN A 126 6.23 -9.91 1.53
C ASN A 126 6.98 -8.93 0.62
N TYR A 127 7.04 -7.66 1.01
CA TYR A 127 7.85 -6.69 0.28
C TYR A 127 9.32 -7.10 0.27
N LEU A 128 9.87 -7.46 1.42
CA LEU A 128 11.28 -7.89 1.51
C LEU A 128 11.56 -9.13 0.67
N LYS A 129 10.66 -10.11 0.70
CA LYS A 129 10.79 -11.33 -0.12
C LYS A 129 10.77 -11.00 -1.60
N ARG A 130 9.90 -10.09 -2.01
CA ARG A 130 9.80 -9.65 -3.39
C ARG A 130 11.11 -9.02 -3.88
N THR A 131 11.75 -8.18 -3.06
CA THR A 131 13.02 -7.57 -3.43
C THR A 131 14.17 -8.56 -3.46
N GLN A 132 14.15 -9.57 -2.61
CA GLN A 132 15.18 -10.62 -2.58
C GLN A 132 15.08 -11.59 -3.75
N SER A 133 13.93 -11.66 -4.40
CA SER A 133 13.71 -12.55 -5.55
C SER A 133 14.32 -12.02 -6.84
N LEU A 134 14.81 -10.79 -6.82
CA LEU A 134 15.46 -10.16 -7.97
C LEU A 134 16.97 -10.48 -7.97
#